data_dffcc279756d086b397bdf9627e9b784
#
_entry.id   dffcc279756d086b397bdf9627e9b784
#
_cell.length_a   1.000
_cell.length_b   1.000
_cell.length_c   1.000
_cell.angle_alpha   90.00
_cell.angle_beta   90.00
_cell.angle_gamma   90.00
#
_symmetry.space_group_name_H-M   'P 1'
#
loop_
_entity.id
_entity.type
_entity.pdbx_description
1 polymer ?
#
loop_
_entity_poly.entity_id
_entity_poly.type
_entity_poly.pdbx_seq_one_letter_code
_entity_poly.pdbx_strand_id
1 'polypeptide(L)'
;NRRSARLPVKLSANHKDETAPQGIWSGTISFSLVAIPVQLVKAVEPGRVSFRMLHSKDHSPLLRRMVCPKEEKIVPTEEIVRGYEIGPDKYILITDEELESVSPERSRTIEIVEFIDMEDVDSIYYDHPYYLVPAKGGEKAYRLLVEVMRRTKKAGLAKFILGEREYLVAVKSTEGALSLITLHYSEEILSDEEIAPEEAAID
;
A
#
# COMPACT_ATOMS: atom_id res chain seq x y z
N ASN A 1 29.56 -41.42 6.60
CA ASN A 1 30.19 -40.24 5.97
C ASN A 1 29.46 -39.85 4.66
N ARG A 2 28.39 -39.07 4.77
CA ARG A 2 27.79 -38.37 3.63
C ARG A 2 27.97 -36.87 3.81
N ARG A 3 28.96 -36.32 3.12
CA ARG A 3 29.20 -34.89 3.05
C ARG A 3 28.10 -34.26 2.14
N SER A 4 27.22 -33.47 2.74
CA SER A 4 26.26 -32.63 2.04
C SER A 4 27.04 -31.50 1.38
N ALA A 5 27.11 -31.50 0.06
CA ALA A 5 27.66 -30.40 -0.72
C ALA A 5 26.61 -29.28 -0.81
N ARG A 6 26.83 -28.17 -0.10
CA ARG A 6 26.09 -26.93 -0.30
C ARG A 6 26.61 -26.27 -1.58
N LEU A 7 25.77 -26.19 -2.59
CA LEU A 7 26.02 -25.38 -3.77
C LEU A 7 25.94 -23.89 -3.38
N PRO A 8 26.92 -23.05 -3.74
CA PRO A 8 26.82 -21.61 -3.53
C PRO A 8 25.84 -21.02 -4.55
N VAL A 9 24.69 -20.55 -4.06
CA VAL A 9 23.82 -19.68 -4.84
C VAL A 9 24.55 -18.37 -5.07
N LYS A 10 25.14 -18.19 -6.24
CA LYS A 10 25.60 -16.88 -6.69
C LYS A 10 24.37 -16.01 -6.94
N LEU A 11 24.03 -15.14 -6.00
CA LEU A 11 23.18 -14.00 -6.27
C LEU A 11 23.89 -13.13 -7.32
N SER A 12 23.41 -13.18 -8.54
CA SER A 12 23.81 -12.23 -9.59
C SER A 12 23.36 -10.85 -9.14
N ALA A 13 24.30 -10.01 -8.78
CA ALA A 13 24.07 -8.58 -8.59
C ALA A 13 23.70 -8.01 -9.97
N ASN A 14 22.39 -7.88 -10.21
CA ASN A 14 21.89 -7.12 -11.34
C ASN A 14 22.32 -5.66 -11.13
N HIS A 15 23.08 -5.16 -12.08
CA HIS A 15 23.48 -3.76 -12.21
C HIS A 15 22.20 -2.92 -12.19
N LYS A 16 21.98 -2.21 -11.10
CA LYS A 16 20.91 -1.19 -11.04
C LYS A 16 21.40 -0.04 -11.89
N ASP A 17 20.76 0.15 -13.04
CA ASP A 17 20.72 1.45 -13.69
C ASP A 17 20.28 2.49 -12.65
N GLU A 18 21.04 3.56 -12.52
CA GLU A 18 20.79 4.70 -11.62
C GLU A 18 19.57 5.55 -12.08
N THR A 19 18.44 4.92 -12.33
CA THR A 19 17.18 5.64 -12.45
C THR A 19 16.65 5.88 -11.03
N ALA A 20 16.55 7.16 -10.65
CA ALA A 20 15.92 7.56 -9.40
C ALA A 20 14.59 6.82 -9.24
N PRO A 21 14.23 6.34 -8.02
CA PRO A 21 13.03 5.56 -7.81
C PRO A 21 11.81 6.35 -8.28
N GLN A 22 11.00 5.74 -9.15
CA GLN A 22 9.84 6.39 -9.73
C GLN A 22 8.82 6.70 -8.65
N GLY A 23 8.54 8.00 -8.43
CA GLY A 23 7.52 8.46 -7.49
C GLY A 23 6.13 7.99 -7.94
N ILE A 24 5.39 7.35 -7.04
CA ILE A 24 4.00 6.94 -7.29
C ILE A 24 3.00 8.03 -6.89
N TRP A 25 3.43 8.98 -6.08
CA TRP A 25 2.66 10.12 -5.61
C TRP A 25 3.59 11.25 -5.22
N SER A 26 3.12 12.50 -5.35
CA SER A 26 3.84 13.71 -4.92
C SER A 26 2.90 14.63 -4.15
N GLY A 27 3.39 15.18 -3.07
CA GLY A 27 2.62 16.08 -2.22
C GLY A 27 3.44 16.64 -1.08
N THR A 28 2.82 16.83 0.07
CA THR A 28 3.42 17.52 1.22
C THR A 28 3.17 16.74 2.50
N ILE A 29 4.18 16.59 3.35
CA ILE A 29 3.96 16.24 4.76
C ILE A 29 3.66 17.54 5.48
N SER A 30 2.57 17.59 6.25
CA SER A 30 2.22 18.73 7.08
C SER A 30 2.01 18.34 8.54
N PHE A 31 2.42 19.23 9.43
CA PHE A 31 2.09 19.20 10.85
C PHE A 31 2.20 20.61 11.41
N SER A 32 1.16 21.06 12.12
CA SER A 32 1.07 22.44 12.59
C SER A 32 1.34 23.45 11.45
N LEU A 33 2.37 24.27 11.56
CA LEU A 33 2.77 25.28 10.58
C LEU A 33 3.87 24.82 9.61
N VAL A 34 4.27 23.54 9.69
CA VAL A 34 5.35 22.99 8.86
C VAL A 34 4.75 22.28 7.65
N ALA A 35 5.28 22.55 6.47
CA ALA A 35 4.93 21.88 5.23
C ALA A 35 6.21 21.49 4.48
N ILE A 36 6.38 20.21 4.20
CA ILE A 36 7.60 19.66 3.57
C ILE A 36 7.20 18.93 2.29
N PRO A 37 7.62 19.42 1.11
CA PRO A 37 7.34 18.75 -0.15
C PRO A 37 8.10 17.41 -0.24
N VAL A 38 7.36 16.35 -0.59
CA VAL A 38 7.87 14.98 -0.67
C VAL A 38 7.28 14.21 -1.84
N GLN A 39 7.93 13.11 -2.17
CA GLN A 39 7.42 12.10 -3.08
C GLN A 39 7.34 10.75 -2.36
N LEU A 40 6.31 9.98 -2.67
CA LEU A 40 6.13 8.62 -2.20
C LEU A 40 6.73 7.66 -3.23
N VAL A 41 7.58 6.75 -2.79
CA VAL A 41 8.17 5.70 -3.61
C VAL A 41 7.94 4.34 -2.97
N LYS A 42 7.87 3.29 -3.78
CA LYS A 42 7.72 1.93 -3.23
C LYS A 42 8.96 1.56 -2.42
N ALA A 43 8.76 1.03 -1.21
CA ALA A 43 9.84 0.48 -0.39
C ALA A 43 10.17 -0.97 -0.76
N VAL A 44 9.20 -1.70 -1.35
CA VAL A 44 9.34 -3.10 -1.70
C VAL A 44 9.03 -3.30 -3.17
N GLU A 45 9.96 -3.90 -3.89
CA GLU A 45 9.74 -4.42 -5.24
C GLU A 45 9.59 -5.94 -5.12
N PRO A 46 8.39 -6.49 -5.36
CA PRO A 46 8.22 -7.93 -5.32
C PRO A 46 9.05 -8.58 -6.44
N GLY A 47 10.03 -9.41 -6.06
CA GLY A 47 10.86 -10.18 -6.98
C GLY A 47 10.11 -11.31 -7.70
N ARG A 48 8.83 -11.07 -8.07
CA ARG A 48 8.01 -12.06 -8.74
C ARG A 48 8.30 -12.07 -10.23
N VAL A 49 8.65 -13.23 -10.75
CA VAL A 49 8.64 -13.46 -12.18
C VAL A 49 7.19 -13.44 -12.68
N SER A 50 6.86 -12.51 -13.56
CA SER A 50 5.54 -12.45 -14.17
C SER A 50 5.49 -13.27 -15.45
N PHE A 51 4.49 -14.15 -15.55
CA PHE A 51 4.25 -14.92 -16.76
C PHE A 51 3.00 -14.40 -17.47
N ARG A 52 3.06 -14.33 -18.78
CA ARG A 52 1.87 -14.08 -19.62
C ARG A 52 1.19 -15.39 -19.95
N MET A 53 -0.12 -15.42 -19.95
CA MET A 53 -0.87 -16.56 -20.48
C MET A 53 -0.80 -16.56 -21.99
N LEU A 54 -0.37 -17.69 -22.55
CA LEU A 54 -0.25 -17.88 -23.98
C LEU A 54 -1.17 -19.02 -24.43
N HIS A 55 -1.61 -18.96 -25.68
CA HIS A 55 -2.35 -20.04 -26.31
C HIS A 55 -1.40 -21.22 -26.56
N SER A 56 -1.82 -22.42 -26.19
CA SER A 56 -0.93 -23.61 -26.22
C SER A 56 -0.53 -24.06 -27.63
N LYS A 57 -1.30 -23.70 -28.67
CA LYS A 57 -1.05 -24.14 -30.05
C LYS A 57 -0.04 -23.27 -30.78
N ASP A 58 -0.12 -21.95 -30.62
CA ASP A 58 0.65 -20.97 -31.38
C ASP A 58 1.44 -19.98 -30.54
N HIS A 59 1.36 -20.10 -29.21
CA HIS A 59 2.01 -19.25 -28.22
C HIS A 59 1.62 -17.76 -28.32
N SER A 60 0.49 -17.45 -28.95
CA SER A 60 -0.03 -16.08 -28.97
C SER A 60 -0.48 -15.61 -27.58
N PRO A 61 -0.30 -14.31 -27.21
CA PRO A 61 -0.79 -13.78 -25.96
C PRO A 61 -2.32 -13.82 -25.87
N LEU A 62 -2.84 -14.30 -24.75
CA LEU A 62 -4.28 -14.31 -24.50
C LEU A 62 -4.74 -12.97 -23.95
N LEU A 63 -5.93 -12.53 -24.35
CA LEU A 63 -6.62 -11.36 -23.85
C LEU A 63 -7.79 -11.81 -22.96
N ARG A 64 -7.98 -11.12 -21.83
CA ARG A 64 -9.18 -11.29 -20.99
C ARG A 64 -10.30 -10.40 -21.53
N ARG A 65 -11.50 -10.96 -21.63
CA ARG A 65 -12.71 -10.23 -22.01
C ARG A 65 -13.78 -10.49 -20.97
N MET A 66 -14.57 -9.45 -20.66
CA MET A 66 -15.76 -9.61 -19.83
C MET A 66 -16.87 -10.17 -20.70
N VAL A 67 -17.50 -11.25 -20.23
CA VAL A 67 -18.59 -11.93 -20.96
C VAL A 67 -19.80 -11.98 -20.07
N CYS A 68 -20.96 -11.55 -20.59
CA CYS A 68 -22.23 -11.70 -19.89
C CYS A 68 -22.67 -13.18 -19.96
N PRO A 69 -22.81 -13.88 -18.84
CA PRO A 69 -23.17 -15.31 -18.86
C PRO A 69 -24.59 -15.58 -19.36
N LYS A 70 -25.49 -14.59 -19.28
CA LYS A 70 -26.90 -14.71 -19.77
C LYS A 70 -26.98 -14.57 -21.28
N GLU A 71 -26.14 -13.73 -21.88
CA GLU A 71 -26.19 -13.45 -23.33
C GLU A 71 -25.08 -14.16 -24.10
N GLU A 72 -24.10 -14.71 -23.39
CA GLU A 72 -22.87 -15.34 -23.96
C GLU A 72 -22.08 -14.38 -24.88
N LYS A 73 -22.20 -13.07 -24.66
CA LYS A 73 -21.55 -12.02 -25.44
C LYS A 73 -20.49 -11.29 -24.66
N ILE A 74 -19.48 -10.80 -25.38
CA ILE A 74 -18.49 -9.88 -24.83
C ILE A 74 -19.18 -8.56 -24.52
N VAL A 75 -19.01 -8.07 -23.30
CA VAL A 75 -19.52 -6.79 -22.83
C VAL A 75 -18.48 -5.71 -23.05
N PRO A 76 -18.78 -4.65 -23.81
CA PRO A 76 -17.93 -3.48 -23.94
C PRO A 76 -17.74 -2.78 -22.59
N THR A 77 -16.63 -2.08 -22.42
CA THR A 77 -16.33 -1.38 -21.16
C THR A 77 -17.38 -0.33 -20.81
N GLU A 78 -17.97 0.31 -21.81
CA GLU A 78 -19.00 1.34 -21.69
C GLU A 78 -20.34 0.82 -21.16
N GLU A 79 -20.56 -0.50 -21.26
CA GLU A 79 -21.76 -1.19 -20.76
C GLU A 79 -21.54 -1.82 -19.38
N ILE A 80 -20.33 -1.70 -18.80
CA ILE A 80 -20.03 -2.23 -17.48
C ILE A 80 -20.38 -1.18 -16.42
N VAL A 81 -21.28 -1.56 -15.51
CA VAL A 81 -21.68 -0.73 -14.36
C VAL A 81 -21.22 -1.37 -13.06
N ARG A 82 -21.10 -0.56 -12.01
CA ARG A 82 -20.76 -1.05 -10.67
C ARG A 82 -22.04 -1.40 -9.92
N GLY A 83 -22.01 -2.54 -9.23
CA GLY A 83 -23.12 -2.98 -8.39
C GLY A 83 -22.61 -3.40 -7.02
N TYR A 84 -23.28 -2.93 -5.96
CA TYR A 84 -23.08 -3.39 -4.60
C TYR A 84 -24.07 -4.50 -4.28
N GLU A 85 -23.59 -5.68 -3.90
CA GLU A 85 -24.44 -6.83 -3.58
C GLU A 85 -25.07 -6.67 -2.19
N ILE A 86 -26.41 -6.66 -2.15
CA ILE A 86 -27.20 -6.55 -0.92
C ILE A 86 -27.88 -7.86 -0.52
N GLY A 87 -27.69 -8.89 -1.30
CA GLY A 87 -28.24 -10.22 -1.08
C GLY A 87 -28.06 -11.08 -2.33
N PRO A 88 -28.32 -12.38 -2.28
CA PRO A 88 -28.12 -13.29 -3.41
C PRO A 88 -28.78 -12.74 -4.68
N ASP A 89 -27.97 -12.49 -5.72
CA ASP A 89 -28.39 -11.94 -7.02
C ASP A 89 -29.12 -10.59 -6.98
N LYS A 90 -28.98 -9.82 -5.88
CA LYS A 90 -29.56 -8.48 -5.73
C LYS A 90 -28.46 -7.44 -5.61
N TYR A 91 -28.46 -6.49 -6.55
CA TYR A 91 -27.43 -5.44 -6.64
C TYR A 91 -28.07 -4.05 -6.63
N ILE A 92 -27.48 -3.13 -5.91
CA ILE A 92 -27.71 -1.70 -6.06
C ILE A 92 -26.68 -1.18 -7.05
N LEU A 93 -27.15 -0.55 -8.13
CA LEU A 93 -26.25 0.10 -9.09
C LEU A 93 -25.68 1.37 -8.47
N ILE A 94 -24.39 1.56 -8.61
CA ILE A 94 -23.67 2.73 -8.11
C ILE A 94 -23.10 3.47 -9.32
N THR A 95 -23.44 4.73 -9.47
CA THR A 95 -22.92 5.59 -10.53
C THR A 95 -21.56 6.15 -10.16
N ASP A 96 -20.80 6.61 -11.16
CA ASP A 96 -19.51 7.25 -10.91
C ASP A 96 -19.69 8.58 -10.16
N GLU A 97 -20.79 9.33 -10.41
CA GLU A 97 -21.12 10.56 -9.69
C GLU A 97 -21.42 10.30 -8.20
N GLU A 98 -22.12 9.22 -7.88
CA GLU A 98 -22.38 8.84 -6.48
C GLU A 98 -21.08 8.47 -5.77
N LEU A 99 -20.17 7.74 -6.42
CA LEU A 99 -18.86 7.43 -5.90
C LEU A 99 -17.99 8.68 -5.69
N GLU A 100 -18.00 9.60 -6.65
CA GLU A 100 -17.27 10.87 -6.53
C GLU A 100 -17.82 11.72 -5.38
N SER A 101 -19.12 11.70 -5.14
CA SER A 101 -19.76 12.49 -4.07
C SER A 101 -19.35 12.07 -2.66
N VAL A 102 -18.98 10.80 -2.46
CA VAL A 102 -18.52 10.24 -1.18
C VAL A 102 -17.02 10.07 -1.11
N SER A 103 -16.32 10.29 -2.22
CA SER A 103 -14.86 10.20 -2.26
C SER A 103 -14.24 11.35 -1.46
N PRO A 104 -13.21 11.08 -0.65
CA PRO A 104 -12.54 12.14 0.09
C PRO A 104 -11.93 13.16 -0.89
N GLU A 105 -11.97 14.44 -0.52
CA GLU A 105 -11.32 15.47 -1.31
C GLU A 105 -9.87 15.08 -1.62
N ARG A 106 -9.46 15.16 -2.88
CA ARG A 106 -8.11 14.79 -3.34
C ARG A 106 -7.04 15.67 -2.71
N SER A 107 -6.78 15.45 -1.42
CA SER A 107 -5.68 16.10 -0.73
C SER A 107 -4.35 15.51 -1.16
N ARG A 108 -3.39 16.37 -1.49
CA ARG A 108 -1.99 15.98 -1.69
C ARG A 108 -1.16 16.21 -0.43
N THR A 109 -1.75 15.93 0.72
CA THR A 109 -1.13 16.16 2.01
C THR A 109 -1.16 14.89 2.84
N ILE A 110 -0.02 14.57 3.44
CA ILE A 110 0.12 13.61 4.53
C ILE A 110 0.05 14.45 5.79
N GLU A 111 -1.09 14.47 6.46
CA GLU A 111 -1.32 15.29 7.65
C GLU A 111 -1.00 14.51 8.91
N ILE A 112 0.12 14.85 9.56
CA ILE A 112 0.48 14.28 10.85
C ILE A 112 -0.42 14.90 11.92
N VAL A 113 -1.23 14.06 12.54
CA VAL A 113 -2.18 14.46 13.60
C VAL A 113 -1.58 14.30 14.98
N GLU A 114 -0.66 13.34 15.15
CA GLU A 114 -0.05 13.03 16.45
C GLU A 114 1.33 12.39 16.28
N PHE A 115 2.18 12.52 17.32
CA PHE A 115 3.46 11.80 17.41
C PHE A 115 3.39 10.77 18.54
N ILE A 116 3.53 9.50 18.19
CA ILE A 116 3.40 8.34 19.06
C ILE A 116 4.72 7.57 19.20
N ASP A 117 4.82 6.71 20.18
CA ASP A 117 5.88 5.72 20.26
C ASP A 117 5.56 4.53 19.35
N MET A 118 6.50 4.14 18.49
CA MET A 118 6.25 3.02 17.56
C MET A 118 6.06 1.67 18.28
N GLU A 119 6.56 1.57 19.51
CA GLU A 119 6.40 0.36 20.33
C GLU A 119 4.94 0.17 20.79
N ASP A 120 4.14 1.25 20.77
CA ASP A 120 2.71 1.20 21.13
C ASP A 120 1.81 0.70 19.97
N VAL A 121 2.37 0.55 18.76
CA VAL A 121 1.62 0.06 17.59
C VAL A 121 1.92 -1.42 17.37
N ASP A 122 0.92 -2.27 17.58
CA ASP A 122 1.04 -3.70 17.29
C ASP A 122 1.32 -3.93 15.80
N SER A 123 2.19 -4.88 15.52
CA SER A 123 2.61 -5.22 14.16
C SER A 123 1.47 -5.72 13.27
N ILE A 124 0.38 -6.20 13.85
CA ILE A 124 -0.82 -6.66 13.13
C ILE A 124 -1.49 -5.52 12.33
N TYR A 125 -1.32 -4.27 12.78
CA TYR A 125 -1.86 -3.10 12.08
C TYR A 125 -1.07 -2.72 10.83
N TYR A 126 0.16 -3.23 10.63
CA TYR A 126 1.00 -2.82 9.49
C TYR A 126 0.57 -3.51 8.20
N ASP A 127 0.36 -2.69 7.16
CA ASP A 127 -0.01 -3.16 5.82
C ASP A 127 1.15 -2.95 4.84
N HIS A 128 1.21 -1.84 4.12
CA HIS A 128 2.19 -1.64 3.05
C HIS A 128 3.24 -0.56 3.38
N PRO A 129 4.54 -0.87 3.26
CA PRO A 129 5.60 0.10 3.45
C PRO A 129 5.93 0.88 2.17
N TYR A 130 6.22 2.16 2.35
CA TYR A 130 6.72 3.09 1.35
C TYR A 130 7.91 3.86 1.91
N TYR A 131 8.69 4.51 1.02
CA TYR A 131 9.60 5.56 1.41
C TYR A 131 9.06 6.92 0.99
N LEU A 132 9.34 7.92 1.81
CA LEU A 132 9.16 9.32 1.49
C LEU A 132 10.52 9.90 1.15
N VAL A 133 10.65 10.51 -0.02
CA VAL A 133 11.86 11.20 -0.44
C VAL A 133 11.59 12.69 -0.57
N PRO A 134 12.56 13.57 -0.27
CA PRO A 134 12.32 15.01 -0.38
C PRO A 134 12.12 15.41 -1.84
N ALA A 135 11.12 16.24 -2.10
CA ALA A 135 10.98 16.92 -3.37
C ALA A 135 11.80 18.23 -3.35
N LYS A 136 11.98 18.82 -4.54
CA LYS A 136 12.76 20.04 -4.73
C LYS A 136 12.33 21.15 -3.78
N GLY A 137 13.29 21.68 -3.02
CA GLY A 137 13.08 22.76 -2.04
C GLY A 137 12.71 22.28 -0.63
N GLY A 138 12.47 20.97 -0.44
CA GLY A 138 12.14 20.37 0.85
C GLY A 138 13.31 19.76 1.61
N GLU A 139 14.48 19.66 1.01
CA GLU A 139 15.59 18.81 1.46
C GLU A 139 16.07 19.16 2.89
N LYS A 140 16.17 20.45 3.21
CA LYS A 140 16.63 20.91 4.54
C LYS A 140 15.61 20.59 5.64
N ALA A 141 14.33 20.92 5.41
CA ALA A 141 13.26 20.66 6.36
C ALA A 141 13.03 19.14 6.53
N TYR A 142 13.12 18.38 5.44
CA TYR A 142 13.05 16.93 5.45
C TYR A 142 14.15 16.31 6.33
N ARG A 143 15.42 16.70 6.14
CA ARG A 143 16.55 16.20 6.96
C ARG A 143 16.36 16.53 8.43
N LEU A 144 15.87 17.72 8.73
CA LEU A 144 15.57 18.10 10.11
C LEU A 144 14.49 17.20 10.72
N LEU A 145 13.40 16.93 9.99
CA LEU A 145 12.34 16.03 10.45
C LEU A 145 12.88 14.61 10.69
N VAL A 146 13.65 14.04 9.74
CA VAL A 146 14.32 12.74 9.92
C VAL A 146 15.10 12.70 11.21
N GLU A 147 15.94 13.71 11.45
CA GLU A 147 16.82 13.76 12.63
C GLU A 147 16.04 13.91 13.94
N VAL A 148 15.01 14.75 13.97
CA VAL A 148 14.15 14.91 15.14
C VAL A 148 13.44 13.61 15.47
N MET A 149 12.78 12.97 14.49
CA MET A 149 12.07 11.71 14.69
C MET A 149 13.03 10.58 15.11
N ARG A 150 14.24 10.55 14.55
CA ARG A 150 15.26 9.58 14.95
C ARG A 150 15.70 9.76 16.40
N ARG A 151 15.94 11.00 16.85
CA ARG A 151 16.38 11.31 18.23
C ARG A 151 15.28 11.06 19.25
N THR A 152 14.05 11.41 18.90
CA THR A 152 12.90 11.26 19.81
C THR A 152 12.32 9.85 19.80
N LYS A 153 12.71 9.01 18.83
CA LYS A 153 12.12 7.68 18.57
C LYS A 153 10.61 7.68 18.33
N LYS A 154 10.06 8.85 17.97
CA LYS A 154 8.63 9.02 17.70
C LYS A 154 8.32 8.77 16.23
N ALA A 155 7.12 8.26 15.97
CA ALA A 155 6.51 8.21 14.65
C ALA A 155 5.34 9.19 14.59
N GLY A 156 5.10 9.76 13.40
CA GLY A 156 3.93 10.58 13.15
C GLY A 156 2.77 9.70 12.70
N LEU A 157 1.69 9.67 13.45
CA LEU A 157 0.42 9.12 13.00
C LEU A 157 -0.24 10.13 12.08
N ALA A 158 -0.60 9.74 10.88
CA ALA A 158 -1.06 10.66 9.85
C ALA A 158 -2.25 10.10 9.06
N LYS A 159 -3.02 11.01 8.44
CA LYS A 159 -3.99 10.68 7.43
C LYS A 159 -3.45 11.00 6.04
N PHE A 160 -3.74 10.15 5.08
CA PHE A 160 -3.20 10.23 3.75
C PHE A 160 -4.16 9.68 2.71
N ILE A 161 -4.37 10.41 1.61
CA ILE A 161 -5.22 9.97 0.51
C ILE A 161 -4.35 9.51 -0.65
N LEU A 162 -4.50 8.25 -1.02
CA LEU A 162 -3.86 7.65 -2.18
C LEU A 162 -4.92 7.10 -3.14
N GLY A 163 -4.99 7.70 -4.32
CA GLY A 163 -6.08 7.43 -5.25
C GLY A 163 -7.40 8.00 -4.74
N GLU A 164 -8.37 7.13 -4.47
CA GLU A 164 -9.71 7.49 -3.99
C GLU A 164 -9.95 7.02 -2.53
N ARG A 165 -8.92 6.56 -1.84
CA ARG A 165 -9.04 6.01 -0.48
C ARG A 165 -8.19 6.77 0.51
N GLU A 166 -8.77 7.08 1.67
CA GLU A 166 -8.04 7.57 2.84
C GLU A 166 -7.39 6.38 3.57
N TYR A 167 -6.15 6.58 4.00
CA TYR A 167 -5.38 5.63 4.79
C TYR A 167 -4.93 6.29 6.09
N LEU A 168 -4.98 5.51 7.15
CA LEU A 168 -4.22 5.81 8.35
C LEU A 168 -2.78 5.33 8.09
N VAL A 169 -1.80 6.15 8.42
CA VAL A 169 -0.40 5.85 8.14
C VAL A 169 0.50 6.23 9.30
N ALA A 170 1.57 5.46 9.48
CA ALA A 170 2.66 5.80 10.38
C ALA A 170 3.86 6.28 9.56
N VAL A 171 4.32 7.49 9.85
CA VAL A 171 5.57 8.04 9.29
C VAL A 171 6.65 7.90 10.33
N LYS A 172 7.76 7.24 10.01
CA LYS A 172 8.90 7.07 10.92
C LYS A 172 10.23 7.29 10.23
N SER A 173 11.25 7.67 11.02
CA SER A 173 12.61 7.76 10.50
C SER A 173 13.24 6.37 10.34
N THR A 174 13.99 6.18 9.27
CA THR A 174 14.97 5.13 9.08
C THR A 174 16.38 5.71 9.23
N GLU A 175 17.45 4.97 8.91
CA GLU A 175 18.83 5.46 9.06
C GLU A 175 19.13 6.76 8.30
N GLY A 176 18.42 7.06 7.23
CA GLY A 176 18.68 8.28 6.42
C GLY A 176 17.45 8.82 5.69
N ALA A 177 16.29 8.24 5.91
CA ALA A 177 15.05 8.60 5.20
C ALA A 177 13.82 8.53 6.12
N LEU A 178 12.67 8.94 5.60
CA LEU A 178 11.37 8.66 6.19
C LEU A 178 10.75 7.45 5.48
N SER A 179 10.18 6.54 6.25
CA SER A 179 9.25 5.53 5.76
C SER A 179 7.82 5.92 6.13
N LEU A 180 6.89 5.57 5.27
CA LEU A 180 5.47 5.66 5.49
C LEU A 180 4.90 4.24 5.41
N ILE A 181 4.16 3.83 6.41
CA ILE A 181 3.54 2.51 6.47
C ILE A 181 2.04 2.72 6.57
N THR A 182 1.25 2.15 5.66
CA THR A 182 -0.20 2.13 5.79
C THR A 182 -0.59 1.21 6.94
N LEU A 183 -1.64 1.61 7.67
CA LEU A 183 -2.16 0.87 8.80
C LEU A 183 -3.58 0.40 8.50
N HIS A 184 -3.93 -0.77 9.02
CA HIS A 184 -5.31 -1.21 9.10
C HIS A 184 -6.06 -0.41 10.16
N TYR A 185 -7.34 -0.20 9.94
CA TYR A 185 -8.23 0.27 11.00
C TYR A 185 -8.57 -0.88 11.96
N SER A 186 -8.92 -0.56 13.19
CA SER A 186 -9.27 -1.59 14.20
C SER A 186 -10.43 -2.48 13.78
N GLU A 187 -11.37 -1.93 13.00
CA GLU A 187 -12.52 -2.67 12.46
C GLU A 187 -12.14 -3.64 11.34
N GLU A 188 -10.93 -3.52 10.77
CA GLU A 188 -10.41 -4.43 9.74
C GLU A 188 -9.66 -5.64 10.36
N ILE A 189 -9.37 -5.60 11.67
CA ILE A 189 -8.65 -6.64 12.40
C ILE A 189 -9.68 -7.57 13.05
N LEU A 190 -9.56 -8.88 12.80
CA LEU A 190 -10.37 -9.87 13.50
C LEU A 190 -10.00 -9.89 14.99
N SER A 191 -11.00 -9.96 15.86
CA SER A 191 -10.76 -10.08 17.29
C SER A 191 -10.24 -11.47 17.67
N ASP A 192 -9.47 -11.56 18.74
CA ASP A 192 -9.00 -12.85 19.26
C ASP A 192 -10.16 -13.78 19.61
N GLU A 193 -11.32 -13.23 20.02
CA GLU A 193 -12.53 -13.98 20.33
C GLU A 193 -13.13 -14.68 19.11
N GLU A 194 -12.95 -14.11 17.90
CA GLU A 194 -13.45 -14.68 16.65
C GLU A 194 -12.59 -15.84 16.14
N ILE A 195 -11.32 -15.91 16.53
CA ILE A 195 -10.33 -16.86 15.98
C ILE A 195 -9.76 -17.79 17.03
N ALA A 196 -9.91 -17.49 18.33
CA ALA A 196 -9.39 -18.32 19.39
C ALA A 196 -10.12 -19.70 19.39
N PRO A 197 -9.39 -20.80 19.52
CA PRO A 197 -10.03 -22.11 19.70
C PRO A 197 -10.81 -22.11 21.02
N GLU A 198 -11.95 -22.83 21.05
CA GLU A 198 -12.64 -23.10 22.32
C GLU A 198 -11.65 -23.68 23.33
N GLU A 199 -11.72 -23.19 24.59
CA GLU A 199 -10.81 -23.60 25.64
C GLU A 199 -10.79 -25.12 25.75
N ALA A 200 -9.75 -25.73 25.24
CA ALA A 200 -9.44 -27.14 25.57
C ALA A 200 -8.94 -27.15 27.00
N ALA A 201 -9.62 -27.90 27.86
CA ALA A 201 -9.14 -28.18 29.23
C ALA A 201 -7.71 -28.71 29.13
N ILE A 202 -6.76 -27.97 29.65
CA ILE A 202 -5.37 -28.43 29.81
C ILE A 202 -5.36 -29.20 31.10
N ASP A 203 -5.40 -30.59 30.99
CA ASP A 203 -5.21 -31.49 32.09
C ASP A 203 -3.75 -31.49 32.60
#